data_9fc6d37965544c41a1594b289a0ea27d
#
_entry.id   9fc6d37965544c41a1594b289a0ea27d
#
_cell.length_a   1.000
_cell.length_b   1.000
_cell.length_c   1.000
_cell.angle_alpha   90.00
_cell.angle_beta   90.00
_cell.angle_gamma   90.00
#
_symmetry.space_group_name_H-M   'P 1'
#
loop_
_entity.id
_entity.type
_entity.pdbx_description
1 polymer ?
#
loop_
_entity_poly.entity_id
_entity_poly.type
_entity_poly.pdbx_seq_one_letter_code
_entity_poly.pdbx_strand_id
1 'polypeptide(L)'
;MADASGVTLRLRPEPGWFLPRALELAVGGAVAGGLRRNRECFAASVTGELPEALALGVHDPQTSGGLLIACAARRAPALAAALRRRRVWVVEAGEAVARRAHALELASA
;
A
#
# COMPACT_ATOMS: atom_id res chain seq x y z
N MET A 1 4.41 6.85 8.76
CA MET A 1 4.64 7.87 7.71
C MET A 1 3.52 8.91 7.74
N ALA A 2 2.28 8.61 7.40
CA ALA A 2 1.19 9.59 7.33
C ALA A 2 1.00 10.42 8.61
N ASP A 3 0.81 9.78 9.75
CA ASP A 3 0.61 10.46 11.03
C ASP A 3 1.78 11.37 11.41
N ALA A 4 3.00 10.87 11.30
CA ALA A 4 4.20 11.65 11.61
C ALA A 4 4.41 12.85 10.67
N SER A 5 3.79 12.84 9.49
CA SER A 5 3.87 13.92 8.50
C SER A 5 2.62 14.82 8.49
N GLY A 6 1.62 14.54 9.31
CA GLY A 6 0.38 15.31 9.36
C GLY A 6 -0.42 15.29 8.05
N VAL A 7 -0.36 14.18 7.31
CA VAL A 7 -1.04 14.03 6.01
C VAL A 7 -1.92 12.80 6.01
N THR A 8 -2.78 12.68 5.00
CA THR A 8 -3.46 11.44 4.64
C THR A 8 -2.80 10.89 3.38
N LEU A 9 -2.46 9.60 3.38
CA LEU A 9 -2.04 8.89 2.18
C LEU A 9 -3.24 8.22 1.53
N ARG A 10 -3.49 8.53 0.28
CA ARG A 10 -4.51 7.90 -0.52
C ARG A 10 -3.82 6.91 -1.47
N LEU A 11 -4.03 5.62 -1.24
CA LEU A 11 -3.38 4.54 -2.00
C LEU A 11 -4.40 3.77 -2.82
N ARG A 12 -3.96 3.30 -3.98
CA ARG A 12 -4.74 2.49 -4.92
C ARG A 12 -4.03 1.16 -5.16
N PRO A 13 -4.12 0.21 -4.21
CA PRO A 13 -3.46 -1.06 -4.36
C PRO A 13 -4.05 -1.87 -5.52
N GLU A 14 -3.16 -2.52 -6.26
CA GLU A 14 -3.49 -3.34 -7.42
C GLU A 14 -2.88 -4.75 -7.26
N PRO A 15 -3.46 -5.78 -7.89
CA PRO A 15 -2.91 -7.14 -7.84
C PRO A 15 -1.44 -7.23 -8.26
N GLY A 16 -1.00 -6.37 -9.19
CA GLY A 16 0.37 -6.32 -9.66
C GLY A 16 1.42 -5.87 -8.62
N TRP A 17 0.99 -5.42 -7.44
CA TRP A 17 1.91 -5.10 -6.33
C TRP A 17 2.42 -6.34 -5.61
N PHE A 18 1.75 -7.47 -5.79
CA PHE A 18 1.98 -8.71 -5.06
C PHE A 18 2.62 -9.76 -5.95
N LEU A 19 3.33 -10.68 -5.32
CA LEU A 19 3.89 -11.82 -6.04
C LEU A 19 2.77 -12.66 -6.70
N PRO A 20 3.07 -13.33 -7.81
CA PRO A 20 2.10 -14.22 -8.46
C PRO A 20 1.49 -15.21 -7.44
N ARG A 21 0.19 -15.37 -7.46
CA ARG A 21 -0.59 -16.24 -6.58
C ARG A 21 -0.65 -15.84 -5.11
N ALA A 22 0.06 -14.80 -4.65
CA ALA A 22 0.04 -14.39 -3.23
C ALA A 22 -1.38 -14.07 -2.75
N LEU A 23 -2.14 -13.31 -3.51
CA LEU A 23 -3.52 -12.95 -3.17
C LEU A 23 -4.46 -14.16 -3.16
N GLU A 24 -4.30 -15.07 -4.12
CA GLU A 24 -5.06 -16.33 -4.19
C GLU A 24 -4.81 -17.19 -2.94
N LEU A 25 -3.55 -17.36 -2.57
CA LEU A 25 -3.15 -18.11 -1.38
C LEU A 25 -3.67 -17.45 -0.10
N ALA A 26 -3.64 -16.13 -0.01
CA ALA A 26 -4.16 -15.37 1.13
C ALA A 26 -5.67 -15.60 1.31
N VAL A 27 -6.45 -15.56 0.24
CA VAL A 27 -7.88 -15.87 0.26
C VAL A 27 -8.11 -17.33 0.65
N GLY A 28 -7.24 -18.24 0.23
CA GLY A 28 -7.24 -19.64 0.64
C GLY A 28 -6.83 -19.90 2.10
N GLY A 29 -6.54 -18.84 2.88
CA GLY A 29 -6.20 -18.95 4.30
C GLY A 29 -4.69 -19.02 4.60
N ALA A 30 -3.83 -19.00 3.59
CA ALA A 30 -2.37 -18.95 3.78
C ALA A 30 -1.92 -17.51 4.14
N VAL A 31 -2.23 -17.08 5.36
CA VAL A 31 -1.91 -15.74 5.88
C VAL A 31 -1.02 -15.83 7.12
N ALA A 32 -0.14 -14.85 7.28
CA ALA A 32 0.65 -14.71 8.49
C ALA A 32 -0.23 -14.36 9.70
N GLY A 33 0.10 -14.90 10.87
CA GLY A 33 -0.66 -14.61 12.11
C GLY A 33 -0.71 -13.12 12.47
N GLY A 34 0.28 -12.35 12.06
CA GLY A 34 0.33 -10.89 12.24
C GLY A 34 -0.64 -10.09 11.38
N LEU A 35 -1.13 -10.66 10.27
CA LEU A 35 -2.04 -9.97 9.36
C LEU A 35 -3.34 -9.53 10.05
N ARG A 36 -3.96 -10.44 10.79
CA ARG A 36 -5.20 -10.13 11.53
C ARG A 36 -4.96 -9.06 12.57
N ARG A 37 -3.85 -9.15 13.31
CA ARG A 37 -3.45 -8.14 14.29
C ARG A 37 -3.24 -6.77 13.64
N ASN A 38 -2.57 -6.70 12.49
CA ASN A 38 -2.40 -5.46 11.75
C ASN A 38 -3.74 -4.85 11.37
N ARG A 39 -4.66 -5.65 10.82
CA ARG A 39 -5.99 -5.21 10.42
C ARG A 39 -6.77 -4.62 11.61
N GLU A 40 -6.73 -5.27 12.76
CA GLU A 40 -7.38 -4.80 13.98
C GLU A 40 -6.72 -3.54 14.55
N CYS A 41 -5.39 -3.54 14.69
CA CYS A 41 -4.65 -2.44 15.28
C CYS A 41 -4.76 -1.14 14.46
N PHE A 42 -4.83 -1.24 13.14
CA PHE A 42 -4.87 -0.07 12.26
C PHE A 42 -6.27 0.29 11.77
N ALA A 43 -7.32 -0.44 12.17
CA ALA A 43 -8.69 -0.20 11.73
C ALA A 43 -9.15 1.26 11.89
N ALA A 44 -8.79 1.91 13.01
CA ALA A 44 -9.15 3.30 13.25
C ALA A 44 -8.38 4.32 12.38
N SER A 45 -7.26 3.92 11.81
CA SER A 45 -6.39 4.80 11.01
C SER A 45 -6.57 4.62 9.50
N VAL A 46 -7.30 3.58 9.09
CA VAL A 46 -7.48 3.18 7.69
C VAL A 46 -8.94 3.23 7.32
N THR A 47 -9.26 3.79 6.17
CA THR A 47 -10.62 3.76 5.60
C THR A 47 -10.58 3.36 4.13
N GLY A 48 -11.74 2.99 3.59
CA GLY A 48 -11.92 2.59 2.21
C GLY A 48 -12.31 1.12 2.08
N GLU A 49 -12.83 0.78 0.91
CA GLU A 49 -13.26 -0.58 0.58
C GLU A 49 -12.36 -1.15 -0.50
N LEU A 50 -11.83 -2.34 -0.23
CA LEU A 50 -11.05 -3.13 -1.17
C LEU A 50 -11.66 -4.53 -1.32
N PRO A 51 -11.50 -5.16 -2.48
CA PRO A 51 -11.70 -6.60 -2.59
C PRO A 51 -10.91 -7.33 -1.50
N GLU A 52 -11.50 -8.38 -0.89
CA GLU A 52 -10.89 -9.06 0.27
C GLU A 52 -9.46 -9.53 0.00
N ALA A 53 -9.16 -10.01 -1.20
CA ALA A 53 -7.81 -10.39 -1.58
C ALA A 53 -6.79 -9.25 -1.41
N LEU A 54 -7.13 -8.04 -1.88
CA LEU A 54 -6.28 -6.86 -1.74
C LEU A 54 -6.23 -6.40 -0.28
N ALA A 55 -7.35 -6.44 0.44
CA ALA A 55 -7.40 -6.11 1.86
C ALA A 55 -6.48 -7.01 2.68
N LEU A 56 -6.44 -8.31 2.40
CA LEU A 56 -5.49 -9.24 3.00
C LEU A 56 -4.04 -8.85 2.64
N GLY A 57 -3.76 -8.63 1.36
CA GLY A 57 -2.42 -8.30 0.89
C GLY A 57 -1.83 -7.04 1.53
N VAL A 58 -2.61 -5.95 1.64
CA VAL A 58 -2.11 -4.68 2.22
C VAL A 58 -1.91 -4.72 3.73
N HIS A 59 -2.50 -5.67 4.43
CA HIS A 59 -2.30 -5.87 5.87
C HIS A 59 -1.26 -6.93 6.21
N ASP A 60 -0.66 -7.58 5.21
CA ASP A 60 0.37 -8.59 5.44
C ASP A 60 1.62 -7.97 6.10
N PRO A 61 2.15 -8.56 7.19
CA PRO A 61 3.33 -8.05 7.89
C PRO A 61 4.64 -8.37 7.13
N GLN A 62 4.71 -8.00 5.86
CA GLN A 62 5.84 -8.28 4.99
C GLN A 62 7.10 -7.54 5.43
N THR A 63 8.13 -8.28 5.84
CA THR A 63 9.39 -7.71 6.34
C THR A 63 10.41 -7.40 5.25
N SER A 64 10.31 -8.03 4.09
CA SER A 64 11.21 -7.85 2.95
C SER A 64 10.46 -7.37 1.70
N GLY A 65 9.45 -6.54 1.89
CA GLY A 65 8.64 -5.97 0.83
C GLY A 65 9.30 -4.79 0.12
N GLY A 66 8.54 -4.17 -0.77
CA GLY A 66 8.93 -2.94 -1.45
C GLY A 66 9.01 -1.74 -0.52
N LEU A 67 9.57 -0.64 -1.05
CA LEU A 67 9.61 0.64 -0.37
C LEU A 67 8.49 1.55 -0.85
N LEU A 68 7.79 2.18 0.08
CA LEU A 68 6.89 3.29 -0.21
C LEU A 68 7.69 4.60 -0.14
N ILE A 69 7.80 5.31 -1.26
CA ILE A 69 8.60 6.52 -1.40
C ILE A 69 7.68 7.71 -1.65
N ALA A 70 7.68 8.69 -0.75
CA ALA A 70 7.00 9.95 -0.96
C ALA A 70 7.96 10.96 -1.62
N CYS A 71 7.48 11.63 -2.66
CA CYS A 71 8.22 12.71 -3.33
C CYS A 71 7.26 13.79 -3.84
N ALA A 72 7.81 14.97 -4.17
CA ALA A 72 7.00 16.01 -4.80
C ALA A 72 6.41 15.51 -6.13
N ALA A 73 5.13 15.76 -6.39
CA ALA A 73 4.42 15.25 -7.57
C ALA A 73 5.16 15.53 -8.88
N ARG A 74 5.74 16.74 -9.04
CA ARG A 74 6.54 17.10 -10.22
C ARG A 74 7.79 16.26 -10.44
N ARG A 75 8.27 15.54 -9.41
CA ARG A 75 9.45 14.67 -9.47
C ARG A 75 9.12 13.20 -9.67
N ALA A 76 7.87 12.80 -9.45
CA ALA A 76 7.46 11.40 -9.52
C ALA A 76 7.78 10.74 -10.88
N PRO A 77 7.49 11.37 -12.04
CA PRO A 77 7.82 10.78 -13.34
C PRO A 77 9.32 10.55 -13.53
N ALA A 78 10.15 11.51 -13.13
CA ALA A 78 11.61 11.40 -13.26
C ALA A 78 12.19 10.33 -12.34
N LEU A 79 11.67 10.21 -11.10
CA LEU A 79 12.05 9.17 -10.16
C LEU A 79 11.66 7.77 -10.70
N ALA A 80 10.44 7.61 -11.16
CA ALA A 80 9.97 6.36 -11.74
C ALA A 80 10.83 5.94 -12.96
N ALA A 81 11.14 6.88 -13.84
CA ALA A 81 12.02 6.63 -14.99
C ALA A 81 13.44 6.22 -14.56
N ALA A 82 13.99 6.85 -13.52
CA ALA A 82 15.31 6.50 -12.99
C ALA A 82 15.35 5.10 -12.39
N LEU A 83 14.32 4.70 -11.66
CA LEU A 83 14.19 3.36 -11.08
C LEU A 83 14.04 2.29 -12.18
N ARG A 84 13.19 2.53 -13.19
CA ARG A 84 13.01 1.62 -14.32
C ARG A 84 14.31 1.40 -15.10
N ARG A 85 15.10 2.45 -15.33
CA ARG A 85 16.44 2.32 -15.97
C ARG A 85 17.37 1.39 -15.18
N ARG A 86 17.19 1.31 -13.87
CA ARG A 86 17.94 0.39 -12.98
C ARG A 86 17.28 -0.98 -12.84
N ARG A 87 16.24 -1.27 -13.65
CA ARG A 87 15.45 -2.51 -13.60
C ARG A 87 14.77 -2.75 -12.25
N VAL A 88 14.49 -1.69 -11.50
CA VAL A 88 13.67 -1.75 -10.29
C VAL A 88 12.21 -1.63 -10.70
N TRP A 89 11.38 -2.57 -10.25
CA TRP A 89 9.95 -2.47 -10.39
C TRP A 89 9.44 -1.25 -9.63
N VAL A 90 8.60 -0.45 -10.26
CA VAL A 90 8.07 0.77 -9.67
C VAL A 90 6.69 1.11 -10.24
N VAL A 91 5.80 1.49 -9.35
CA VAL A 91 4.44 1.95 -9.67
C VAL A 91 4.15 3.22 -8.88
N GLU A 92 3.25 4.05 -9.40
CA GLU A 92 2.67 5.14 -8.64
C GLU A 92 1.57 4.57 -7.75
N ALA A 93 1.86 4.51 -6.46
CA ALA A 93 0.98 3.88 -5.48
C ALA A 93 -0.22 4.74 -5.08
N GLY A 94 -0.12 6.05 -5.26
CA GLY A 94 -1.15 7.01 -4.86
C GLY A 94 -0.58 8.39 -4.58
N GLU A 95 -1.20 9.12 -3.69
CA GLU A 95 -0.86 10.51 -3.40
C GLU A 95 -0.93 10.82 -1.90
N ALA A 96 -0.16 11.83 -1.47
CA ALA A 96 -0.30 12.44 -0.16
C ALA A 96 -1.20 13.69 -0.29
N VAL A 97 -2.23 13.78 0.52
CA VAL A 97 -3.16 14.91 0.56
C VAL A 97 -3.16 15.56 1.95
N ALA A 98 -3.76 16.75 2.07
CA ALA A 98 -3.96 17.38 3.37
C ALA A 98 -4.65 16.42 4.35
N ARG A 99 -4.26 16.49 5.63
CA ARG A 99 -4.78 15.60 6.68
C ARG A 99 -6.30 15.57 6.68
N ARG A 100 -6.84 14.36 6.68
CA ARG A 100 -8.25 14.03 6.82
C ARG A 100 -8.49 13.22 8.09
N ALA A 101 -9.70 12.70 8.27
CA ALA A 101 -10.07 11.91 9.45
C ALA A 101 -9.16 10.69 9.65
N HIS A 102 -8.78 10.02 8.57
CA HIS A 102 -7.93 8.82 8.62
C HIS A 102 -6.54 9.10 8.05
N ALA A 103 -5.54 8.38 8.56
CA ALA A 103 -4.16 8.46 8.09
C ALA A 103 -3.99 7.84 6.70
N LEU A 104 -4.81 6.82 6.39
CA LEU A 104 -4.74 6.04 5.16
C LEU A 104 -6.13 5.89 4.56
N GLU A 105 -6.28 6.27 3.30
CA GLU A 105 -7.46 6.00 2.47
C GLU A 105 -7.06 4.96 1.40
N LEU A 106 -7.77 3.85 1.36
CA LEU A 106 -7.58 2.79 0.37
C LEU A 106 -8.75 2.82 -0.62
N ALA A 107 -8.45 2.84 -1.90
CA ALA A 107 -9.45 2.78 -2.96
C ALA A 107 -9.04 1.74 -4.00
N SER A 108 -9.99 0.98 -4.52
CA SER A 108 -9.75 0.19 -5.73
C SER A 108 -9.49 1.12 -6.92
N ALA A 109 -8.60 0.71 -7.79
CA ALA A 109 -8.34 1.39 -9.05
C ALA A 109 -9.57 1.38 -9.97
#